data_fe77b9604d5f54d39fe4c4d42f5a116f
#
_entry.id   fe77b9604d5f54d39fe4c4d42f5a116f
#
_cell.length_a   1.000
_cell.length_b   1.000
_cell.length_c   1.000
_cell.angle_alpha   90.00
_cell.angle_beta   90.00
_cell.angle_gamma   90.00
#
_symmetry.space_group_name_H-M   'P 1'
#
loop_
_entity.id
_entity.type
_entity.pdbx_description
1 polymer ?
#
loop_
_entity_poly.entity_id
_entity_poly.type
_entity_poly.pdbx_seq_one_letter_code
_entity_poly.pdbx_strand_id
1 'polypeptide(L)'
;MIDILARIPVDALRVFEAAARLLSFTRAAEALGMTQAAVSWRIRDLEQRLDRPLFVRGTRQVSLTPEGERLATAAIEAMTLLRRAVADVVEADQGVLAITTLQTLATQWLATRLGSFQLDNPDLAVRVDTSPTLSMLGADGLDVALRFGSGQWAGLESRFLMPAVFTPLCSPAMRDRLDLQTPADLKRAHLVGEPREWAAWFAAAEVSPADTAPPPRLTADNQAMEVAAALGDQGVALGSPILYAREIERGLLVRPFEQTVALAEGYWICYPPARRLTPKVARFRDWLLDTARADPAVVAGARLAGREVGQVCG
;
A
#
# COMPACT_ATOMS: atom_id res chain seq x y z
N MET A 1 -26.42 10.63 -31.84
CA MET A 1 -24.98 10.39 -32.05
C MET A 1 -24.79 8.89 -32.12
N ILE A 2 -24.35 8.34 -33.25
CA ILE A 2 -24.14 6.88 -33.38
C ILE A 2 -22.92 6.53 -32.52
N ASP A 3 -23.08 5.57 -31.61
CA ASP A 3 -21.97 5.06 -30.80
C ASP A 3 -20.92 4.43 -31.72
N ILE A 4 -19.79 5.10 -31.86
CA ILE A 4 -18.68 4.68 -32.72
C ILE A 4 -18.11 3.33 -32.25
N LEU A 5 -18.18 3.04 -30.95
CA LEU A 5 -17.73 1.78 -30.36
C LEU A 5 -18.61 0.59 -30.81
N ALA A 6 -19.87 0.82 -31.14
CA ALA A 6 -20.75 -0.26 -31.66
C ALA A 6 -20.26 -0.87 -32.98
N ARG A 7 -19.36 -0.16 -33.70
CA ARG A 7 -18.75 -0.62 -34.95
C ARG A 7 -17.40 -1.29 -34.77
N ILE A 8 -16.82 -1.25 -33.56
CA ILE A 8 -15.48 -1.77 -33.28
C ILE A 8 -15.60 -3.02 -32.41
N PRO A 9 -15.24 -4.21 -32.91
CA PRO A 9 -15.22 -5.41 -32.10
C PRO A 9 -14.21 -5.30 -30.95
N VAL A 10 -14.59 -5.67 -29.73
CA VAL A 10 -13.70 -5.68 -28.55
C VAL A 10 -12.45 -6.52 -28.80
N ASP A 11 -12.57 -7.62 -29.58
CA ASP A 11 -11.46 -8.47 -29.96
C ASP A 11 -10.44 -7.72 -30.86
N ALA A 12 -10.88 -6.80 -31.70
CA ALA A 12 -9.95 -5.95 -32.49
C ALA A 12 -9.15 -5.01 -31.58
N LEU A 13 -9.78 -4.45 -30.55
CA LEU A 13 -9.08 -3.63 -29.53
C LEU A 13 -8.12 -4.46 -28.69
N ARG A 14 -8.46 -5.71 -28.36
CA ARG A 14 -7.58 -6.65 -27.65
C ARG A 14 -6.32 -6.97 -28.46
N VAL A 15 -6.48 -7.22 -29.76
CA VAL A 15 -5.34 -7.46 -30.67
C VAL A 15 -4.48 -6.21 -30.85
N PHE A 16 -5.11 -5.04 -30.98
CA PHE A 16 -4.43 -3.76 -31.07
C PHE A 16 -3.60 -3.46 -29.80
N GLU A 17 -4.19 -3.64 -28.61
CA GLU A 17 -3.49 -3.47 -27.33
C GLU A 17 -2.23 -4.31 -27.25
N ALA A 18 -2.33 -5.60 -27.58
CA ALA A 18 -1.17 -6.49 -27.55
C ALA A 18 -0.09 -6.08 -28.54
N ALA A 19 -0.48 -5.68 -29.76
CA ALA A 19 0.45 -5.20 -30.78
C ALA A 19 1.12 -3.87 -30.42
N ALA A 20 0.36 -2.96 -29.80
CA ALA A 20 0.86 -1.66 -29.35
C ALA A 20 1.85 -1.81 -28.18
N ARG A 21 1.53 -2.64 -27.20
CA ARG A 21 2.39 -2.90 -26.04
C ARG A 21 3.69 -3.61 -26.39
N LEU A 22 3.63 -4.57 -27.34
CA LEU A 22 4.79 -5.39 -27.73
C LEU A 22 5.58 -4.79 -28.91
N LEU A 23 5.04 -3.81 -29.62
CA LEU A 23 5.59 -3.21 -30.84
C LEU A 23 6.06 -4.27 -31.86
N SER A 24 5.33 -5.40 -31.92
CA SER A 24 5.64 -6.54 -32.77
C SER A 24 4.40 -7.39 -33.02
N PHE A 25 4.04 -7.55 -34.28
CA PHE A 25 2.87 -8.39 -34.64
C PHE A 25 3.14 -9.88 -34.42
N THR A 26 4.39 -10.33 -34.53
CA THR A 26 4.77 -11.70 -34.24
C THR A 26 4.64 -12.01 -32.74
N ARG A 27 5.21 -11.18 -31.89
CA ARG A 27 5.11 -11.34 -30.42
C ARG A 27 3.66 -11.18 -29.92
N ALA A 28 2.89 -10.30 -30.55
CA ALA A 28 1.47 -10.16 -30.24
C ALA A 28 0.69 -11.44 -30.63
N ALA A 29 1.02 -12.05 -31.77
CA ALA A 29 0.41 -13.31 -32.22
C ALA A 29 0.71 -14.46 -31.23
N GLU A 30 1.95 -14.60 -30.81
CA GLU A 30 2.37 -15.56 -29.78
C GLU A 30 1.62 -15.36 -28.46
N ALA A 31 1.56 -14.11 -27.98
CA ALA A 31 0.88 -13.74 -26.73
C ALA A 31 -0.64 -13.98 -26.78
N LEU A 32 -1.24 -13.95 -27.95
CA LEU A 32 -2.69 -14.12 -28.16
C LEU A 32 -3.09 -15.53 -28.64
N GLY A 33 -2.14 -16.43 -28.87
CA GLY A 33 -2.39 -17.75 -29.46
C GLY A 33 -2.96 -17.65 -30.89
N MET A 34 -2.51 -16.67 -31.66
CA MET A 34 -2.98 -16.38 -33.03
C MET A 34 -1.84 -16.50 -34.04
N THR A 35 -2.18 -16.55 -35.34
CA THR A 35 -1.16 -16.38 -36.39
C THR A 35 -0.83 -14.90 -36.60
N GLN A 36 0.40 -14.61 -37.02
CA GLN A 36 0.82 -13.23 -37.33
C GLN A 36 -0.03 -12.63 -38.47
N ALA A 37 -0.48 -13.45 -39.43
CA ALA A 37 -1.38 -13.03 -40.50
C ALA A 37 -2.75 -12.59 -39.95
N ALA A 38 -3.30 -13.32 -38.97
CA ALA A 38 -4.57 -12.98 -38.31
C ALA A 38 -4.46 -11.66 -37.52
N VAL A 39 -3.38 -11.45 -36.78
CA VAL A 39 -3.09 -10.19 -36.09
C VAL A 39 -3.03 -9.04 -37.11
N SER A 40 -2.22 -9.19 -38.16
CA SER A 40 -2.06 -8.17 -39.21
C SER A 40 -3.39 -7.84 -39.90
N TRP A 41 -4.25 -8.83 -40.12
CA TRP A 41 -5.56 -8.62 -40.71
C TRP A 41 -6.48 -7.82 -39.79
N ARG A 42 -6.55 -8.21 -38.49
CA ARG A 42 -7.39 -7.50 -37.51
C ARG A 42 -6.95 -6.05 -37.29
N ILE A 43 -5.65 -5.79 -37.31
CA ILE A 43 -5.14 -4.41 -37.24
C ILE A 43 -5.57 -3.61 -38.45
N ARG A 44 -5.46 -4.16 -39.67
CA ARG A 44 -5.94 -3.48 -40.89
C ARG A 44 -7.44 -3.23 -40.87
N ASP A 45 -8.25 -4.18 -40.43
CA ASP A 45 -9.70 -4.03 -40.30
C ASP A 45 -10.03 -2.90 -39.31
N LEU A 46 -9.32 -2.81 -38.18
CA LEU A 46 -9.49 -1.73 -37.22
C LEU A 46 -9.10 -0.37 -37.81
N GLU A 47 -7.95 -0.28 -38.51
CA GLU A 47 -7.49 0.93 -39.19
C GLU A 47 -8.50 1.39 -40.25
N GLN A 48 -9.08 0.47 -41.01
CA GLN A 48 -10.13 0.76 -41.99
C GLN A 48 -11.42 1.28 -41.34
N ARG A 49 -11.88 0.68 -40.24
CA ARG A 49 -13.07 1.13 -39.52
C ARG A 49 -12.92 2.51 -38.90
N LEU A 50 -11.69 2.87 -38.51
CA LEU A 50 -11.35 4.17 -37.94
C LEU A 50 -10.98 5.20 -39.02
N ASP A 51 -10.76 4.76 -40.26
CA ASP A 51 -10.21 5.56 -41.36
C ASP A 51 -8.92 6.29 -40.95
N ARG A 52 -8.08 5.61 -40.21
CA ARG A 52 -6.79 6.13 -39.70
C ARG A 52 -5.78 5.00 -39.54
N PRO A 53 -4.52 5.20 -39.98
CA PRO A 53 -3.44 4.29 -39.66
C PRO A 53 -3.06 4.41 -38.18
N LEU A 54 -2.89 3.29 -37.52
CA LEU A 54 -2.48 3.22 -36.10
C LEU A 54 -1.02 2.81 -35.96
N PHE A 55 -0.46 2.14 -36.99
CA PHE A 55 0.92 1.71 -37.01
C PHE A 55 1.68 2.23 -38.24
N VAL A 56 2.95 2.60 -38.00
CA VAL A 56 3.94 2.81 -39.07
C VAL A 56 4.68 1.49 -39.29
N ARG A 57 4.62 0.94 -40.50
CA ARG A 57 5.25 -0.33 -40.86
C ARG A 57 6.60 -0.08 -41.50
N GLY A 58 7.67 -0.18 -40.74
CA GLY A 58 9.04 -0.17 -41.25
C GLY A 58 9.50 -1.58 -41.64
N THR A 59 10.64 -1.67 -42.38
CA THR A 59 11.24 -2.94 -42.84
C THR A 59 11.73 -3.85 -41.72
N ARG A 60 11.96 -3.31 -40.50
CA ARG A 60 12.48 -4.07 -39.33
C ARG A 60 11.77 -3.76 -38.01
N GLN A 61 10.94 -2.74 -37.97
CA GLN A 61 10.27 -2.30 -36.71
C GLN A 61 8.85 -1.83 -37.00
N VAL A 62 7.98 -2.07 -36.03
CA VAL A 62 6.62 -1.55 -35.97
C VAL A 62 6.62 -0.46 -34.91
N SER A 63 6.16 0.74 -35.25
CA SER A 63 5.93 1.85 -34.31
C SER A 63 4.49 2.34 -34.41
N LEU A 64 4.04 3.08 -33.41
CA LEU A 64 2.71 3.68 -33.40
C LEU A 64 2.72 5.01 -34.18
N THR A 65 1.59 5.35 -34.77
CA THR A 65 1.29 6.71 -35.21
C THR A 65 0.84 7.55 -34.01
N PRO A 66 0.77 8.91 -34.10
CA PRO A 66 0.20 9.74 -33.04
C PRO A 66 -1.25 9.35 -32.67
N GLU A 67 -2.05 8.89 -33.65
CA GLU A 67 -3.38 8.33 -33.44
C GLU A 67 -3.31 6.99 -32.70
N GLY A 68 -2.36 6.14 -33.11
CA GLY A 68 -2.06 4.86 -32.45
C GLY A 68 -1.64 5.02 -31.00
N GLU A 69 -0.79 5.98 -30.67
CA GLU A 69 -0.35 6.25 -29.29
C GLU A 69 -1.54 6.66 -28.39
N ARG A 70 -2.40 7.57 -28.87
CA ARG A 70 -3.59 8.00 -28.13
C ARG A 70 -4.54 6.83 -27.87
N LEU A 71 -4.79 6.00 -28.90
CA LEU A 71 -5.67 4.84 -28.75
C LEU A 71 -5.00 3.76 -27.88
N ALA A 72 -3.67 3.58 -27.94
CA ALA A 72 -2.94 2.58 -27.17
C ALA A 72 -3.05 2.83 -25.67
N THR A 73 -2.88 4.07 -25.21
CA THR A 73 -3.05 4.43 -23.80
C THR A 73 -4.42 4.01 -23.29
N ALA A 74 -5.49 4.43 -23.96
CA ALA A 74 -6.86 4.11 -23.57
C ALA A 74 -7.18 2.59 -23.69
N ALA A 75 -6.67 1.93 -24.75
CA ALA A 75 -6.90 0.50 -24.95
C ALA A 75 -6.19 -0.36 -23.89
N ILE A 76 -4.97 0.00 -23.51
CA ILE A 76 -4.22 -0.69 -22.44
C ILE A 76 -4.97 -0.59 -21.10
N GLU A 77 -5.44 0.59 -20.75
CA GLU A 77 -6.23 0.81 -19.53
C GLU A 77 -7.55 0.02 -19.55
N ALA A 78 -8.32 0.12 -20.64
CA ALA A 78 -9.60 -0.56 -20.79
C ALA A 78 -9.42 -2.09 -20.77
N MET A 79 -8.45 -2.65 -21.50
CA MET A 79 -8.20 -4.09 -21.53
C MET A 79 -7.68 -4.60 -20.17
N THR A 80 -6.92 -3.80 -19.48
CA THR A 80 -6.50 -4.12 -18.12
C THR A 80 -7.71 -4.19 -17.18
N LEU A 81 -8.61 -3.22 -17.24
CA LEU A 81 -9.84 -3.21 -16.46
C LEU A 81 -10.74 -4.42 -16.77
N LEU A 82 -10.92 -4.75 -18.04
CA LEU A 82 -11.73 -5.91 -18.46
C LEU A 82 -11.11 -7.24 -18.02
N ARG A 83 -9.80 -7.43 -18.19
CA ARG A 83 -9.09 -8.64 -17.70
C ARG A 83 -9.30 -8.82 -16.20
N ARG A 84 -9.24 -7.73 -15.42
CA ARG A 84 -9.49 -7.75 -13.98
C ARG A 84 -10.92 -8.15 -13.67
N ALA A 85 -11.90 -7.51 -14.31
CA ALA A 85 -13.31 -7.83 -14.08
C ALA A 85 -13.62 -9.31 -14.40
N VAL A 86 -13.06 -9.84 -15.49
CA VAL A 86 -13.18 -11.26 -15.83
C VAL A 86 -12.46 -12.14 -14.84
N ALA A 87 -11.23 -11.78 -14.43
CA ALA A 87 -10.49 -12.51 -13.40
C ALA A 87 -11.28 -12.51 -12.08
N ASP A 88 -11.81 -11.36 -11.65
CA ASP A 88 -12.64 -11.26 -10.44
C ASP A 88 -13.89 -12.18 -10.50
N VAL A 89 -14.48 -12.36 -11.67
CA VAL A 89 -15.63 -13.29 -11.85
C VAL A 89 -15.17 -14.75 -11.84
N VAL A 90 -14.01 -15.06 -12.44
CA VAL A 90 -13.46 -16.41 -12.52
C VAL A 90 -12.75 -16.81 -11.23
N GLU A 91 -12.02 -15.88 -10.59
CA GLU A 91 -11.26 -16.09 -9.36
C GLU A 91 -12.11 -15.89 -8.09
N ALA A 92 -13.37 -15.49 -8.22
CA ALA A 92 -14.30 -15.49 -7.08
C ALA A 92 -14.36 -16.87 -6.38
N ASP A 93 -13.90 -17.90 -7.05
CA ASP A 93 -13.80 -19.29 -6.57
C ASP A 93 -12.38 -19.72 -6.17
N GLN A 94 -11.35 -18.90 -6.38
CA GLN A 94 -9.98 -19.22 -5.94
C GLN A 94 -9.69 -18.50 -4.63
N GLY A 95 -9.96 -19.15 -3.53
CA GLY A 95 -9.82 -18.73 -2.14
C GLY A 95 -8.50 -18.08 -1.71
N VAL A 96 -7.98 -17.10 -2.47
CA VAL A 96 -6.79 -16.31 -2.09
C VAL A 96 -7.18 -14.85 -1.90
N LEU A 97 -6.93 -14.33 -0.70
CA LEU A 97 -6.96 -12.91 -0.39
C LEU A 97 -5.55 -12.32 -0.50
N ALA A 98 -5.34 -11.39 -1.42
CA ALA A 98 -4.06 -10.74 -1.64
C ALA A 98 -4.03 -9.34 -1.02
N ILE A 99 -3.14 -9.14 -0.05
CA ILE A 99 -3.00 -7.92 0.75
C ILE A 99 -1.65 -7.28 0.44
N THR A 100 -1.62 -5.97 0.22
CA THR A 100 -0.37 -5.21 0.25
C THR A 100 -0.36 -4.28 1.45
N THR A 101 0.80 -4.16 2.11
CA THR A 101 0.91 -3.36 3.33
C THR A 101 2.33 -2.80 3.52
N LEU A 102 2.49 -1.93 4.51
CA LEU A 102 3.80 -1.47 4.97
C LEU A 102 4.48 -2.54 5.81
N GLN A 103 5.79 -2.68 5.71
CA GLN A 103 6.55 -3.73 6.38
C GLN A 103 6.34 -3.73 7.89
N THR A 104 6.45 -2.58 8.54
CA THR A 104 6.25 -2.47 10.00
C THR A 104 4.85 -2.91 10.42
N LEU A 105 3.81 -2.46 9.72
CA LEU A 105 2.43 -2.85 10.01
C LEU A 105 2.21 -4.35 9.80
N ALA A 106 2.81 -4.91 8.74
CA ALA A 106 2.75 -6.35 8.45
C ALA A 106 3.34 -7.17 9.60
N THR A 107 4.56 -6.85 10.01
CA THR A 107 5.32 -7.67 10.96
C THR A 107 4.88 -7.47 12.40
N GLN A 108 4.63 -6.24 12.81
CA GLN A 108 4.38 -5.91 14.20
C GLN A 108 2.90 -6.07 14.61
N TRP A 109 1.97 -5.82 13.70
CA TRP A 109 0.56 -5.84 14.08
C TRP A 109 -0.26 -6.89 13.33
N LEU A 110 -0.18 -6.95 11.99
CA LEU A 110 -1.04 -7.82 11.19
C LEU A 110 -0.67 -9.30 11.36
N ALA A 111 0.59 -9.69 11.16
CA ALA A 111 1.03 -11.07 11.20
C ALA A 111 0.71 -11.79 12.51
N THR A 112 0.73 -11.05 13.63
CA THR A 112 0.45 -11.61 14.96
C THR A 112 -1.04 -11.88 15.20
N ARG A 113 -1.92 -11.47 14.28
CA ARG A 113 -3.39 -11.56 14.36
C ARG A 113 -4.01 -12.35 13.22
N LEU A 114 -3.34 -12.49 12.07
CA LEU A 114 -3.85 -13.20 10.89
C LEU A 114 -4.25 -14.65 11.16
N GLY A 115 -3.66 -15.30 12.16
CA GLY A 115 -4.03 -16.66 12.54
C GLY A 115 -5.52 -16.79 12.93
N SER A 116 -6.09 -15.81 13.64
CA SER A 116 -7.52 -15.83 13.98
C SER A 116 -8.40 -15.68 12.74
N PHE A 117 -8.01 -14.80 11.80
CA PHE A 117 -8.73 -14.67 10.53
C PHE A 117 -8.76 -15.97 9.75
N GLN A 118 -7.64 -16.69 9.67
CA GLN A 118 -7.54 -17.96 8.95
C GLN A 118 -8.35 -19.08 9.60
N LEU A 119 -8.43 -19.09 10.95
CA LEU A 119 -9.28 -20.04 11.67
C LEU A 119 -10.77 -19.84 11.36
N ASP A 120 -11.20 -18.58 11.27
CA ASP A 120 -12.58 -18.23 10.94
C ASP A 120 -12.90 -18.36 9.43
N ASN A 121 -11.87 -18.41 8.59
CA ASN A 121 -11.99 -18.47 7.13
C ASN A 121 -11.05 -19.56 6.53
N PRO A 122 -11.29 -20.85 6.83
CA PRO A 122 -10.40 -21.94 6.38
C PRO A 122 -10.42 -22.18 4.86
N ASP A 123 -11.44 -21.65 4.19
CA ASP A 123 -11.60 -21.66 2.73
C ASP A 123 -10.75 -20.60 2.02
N LEU A 124 -10.09 -19.70 2.76
CA LEU A 124 -9.44 -18.53 2.23
C LEU A 124 -7.93 -18.53 2.53
N ALA A 125 -7.10 -18.71 1.52
CA ALA A 125 -5.66 -18.49 1.66
C ALA A 125 -5.36 -16.98 1.72
N VAL A 126 -4.31 -16.58 2.45
CA VAL A 126 -3.91 -15.18 2.55
C VAL A 126 -2.49 -15.00 2.04
N ARG A 127 -2.31 -14.09 1.09
CA ARG A 127 -1.01 -13.62 0.62
C ARG A 127 -0.79 -12.18 1.07
N VAL A 128 0.36 -11.92 1.70
CA VAL A 128 0.74 -10.57 2.15
C VAL A 128 2.02 -10.16 1.46
N ASP A 129 1.93 -9.08 0.69
CA ASP A 129 3.07 -8.45 0.02
C ASP A 129 3.40 -7.14 0.73
N THR A 130 4.67 -6.88 1.04
CA THR A 130 5.09 -5.62 1.64
C THR A 130 5.67 -4.68 0.57
N SER A 131 5.18 -3.44 0.54
CA SER A 131 5.64 -2.40 -0.39
C SER A 131 5.44 -1.01 0.23
N PRO A 132 6.42 -0.11 0.14
CA PRO A 132 6.27 1.28 0.56
C PRO A 132 5.39 2.09 -0.41
N THR A 133 5.32 1.67 -1.68
CA THR A 133 4.53 2.35 -2.70
C THR A 133 3.13 1.76 -2.82
N LEU A 134 2.16 2.60 -3.17
CA LEU A 134 0.82 2.15 -3.50
C LEU A 134 0.88 1.45 -4.88
N SER A 135 0.99 0.13 -4.87
CA SER A 135 0.77 -0.67 -6.07
C SER A 135 -0.65 -0.44 -6.56
N MET A 136 -0.89 -0.48 -7.87
CA MET A 136 -2.24 -0.30 -8.41
C MET A 136 -3.13 -1.44 -7.95
N LEU A 137 -3.94 -1.20 -6.92
CA LEU A 137 -4.92 -2.17 -6.43
C LEU A 137 -5.84 -2.60 -7.57
N GLY A 138 -6.00 -3.91 -7.71
CA GLY A 138 -6.76 -4.49 -8.80
C GLY A 138 -5.94 -4.74 -10.06
N ALA A 139 -4.76 -4.13 -10.29
CA ALA A 139 -3.90 -4.38 -11.45
C ALA A 139 -2.99 -5.59 -11.26
N ASP A 140 -2.41 -5.68 -10.06
CA ASP A 140 -1.37 -6.65 -9.74
C ASP A 140 -1.94 -7.85 -8.97
N GLY A 141 -3.24 -8.14 -9.11
CA GLY A 141 -3.90 -9.22 -8.36
C GLY A 141 -4.00 -8.95 -6.86
N LEU A 142 -3.92 -7.67 -6.44
CA LEU A 142 -4.06 -7.25 -5.04
C LEU A 142 -5.50 -6.85 -4.75
N ASP A 143 -6.07 -7.38 -3.68
CA ASP A 143 -7.45 -7.12 -3.25
C ASP A 143 -7.58 -5.90 -2.35
N VAL A 144 -6.65 -5.77 -1.41
CA VAL A 144 -6.69 -4.80 -0.31
C VAL A 144 -5.31 -4.22 -0.08
N ALA A 145 -5.25 -2.94 0.29
CA ALA A 145 -4.03 -2.30 0.79
C ALA A 145 -4.22 -1.79 2.22
N LEU A 146 -3.19 -1.95 3.05
CA LEU A 146 -3.08 -1.23 4.31
C LEU A 146 -2.03 -0.15 4.12
N ARG A 147 -2.43 1.11 4.28
CA ARG A 147 -1.58 2.27 3.93
C ARG A 147 -1.58 3.32 5.02
N PHE A 148 -0.44 4.01 5.12
CA PHE A 148 -0.27 5.20 5.93
C PHE A 148 -0.54 6.45 5.09
N GLY A 149 -1.26 7.41 5.65
CA GLY A 149 -1.54 8.69 4.99
C GLY A 149 -2.80 9.38 5.49
N SER A 150 -3.28 10.33 4.69
CA SER A 150 -4.47 11.15 5.02
C SER A 150 -5.80 10.39 4.93
N GLY A 151 -5.82 9.22 4.25
CA GLY A 151 -7.04 8.47 3.98
C GLY A 151 -7.64 8.73 2.59
N GLN A 152 -7.02 9.61 1.81
CA GLN A 152 -7.50 9.97 0.47
C GLN A 152 -6.59 9.40 -0.61
N TRP A 153 -7.09 8.43 -1.36
CA TRP A 153 -6.43 7.87 -2.54
C TRP A 153 -7.40 7.82 -3.70
N ALA A 154 -7.01 8.40 -4.84
CA ALA A 154 -7.85 8.46 -6.02
C ALA A 154 -8.32 7.07 -6.46
N GLY A 155 -9.63 6.90 -6.65
CA GLY A 155 -10.23 5.64 -7.10
C GLY A 155 -10.34 4.54 -6.04
N LEU A 156 -10.03 4.80 -4.77
CA LEU A 156 -10.14 3.84 -3.68
C LEU A 156 -11.14 4.32 -2.61
N GLU A 157 -11.86 3.37 -2.03
CA GLU A 157 -12.51 3.55 -0.74
C GLU A 157 -11.48 3.28 0.37
N SER A 158 -11.52 4.09 1.43
CA SER A 158 -10.66 3.92 2.60
C SER A 158 -11.44 3.99 3.90
N ARG A 159 -11.04 3.15 4.85
CA ARG A 159 -11.55 3.17 6.22
C ARG A 159 -10.39 3.27 7.19
N PHE A 160 -10.55 4.13 8.18
CA PHE A 160 -9.55 4.36 9.21
C PHE A 160 -9.35 3.10 10.05
N LEU A 161 -8.10 2.66 10.17
CA LEU A 161 -7.73 1.46 10.92
C LEU A 161 -7.17 1.83 12.29
N MET A 162 -6.13 2.66 12.34
CA MET A 162 -5.50 3.08 13.58
C MET A 162 -4.73 4.40 13.41
N PRO A 163 -4.56 5.17 14.49
CA PRO A 163 -3.80 6.41 14.46
C PRO A 163 -2.29 6.16 14.33
N ALA A 164 -1.60 7.15 13.78
CA ALA A 164 -0.15 7.22 13.83
C ALA A 164 0.26 8.00 15.08
N VAL A 165 0.67 7.27 16.10
CA VAL A 165 1.16 7.81 17.36
C VAL A 165 2.59 7.36 17.54
N PHE A 166 3.49 8.29 17.89
CA PHE A 166 4.91 8.02 18.06
C PHE A 166 5.42 8.51 19.43
N THR A 167 6.38 7.78 19.95
CA THR A 167 7.10 8.10 21.18
C THR A 167 8.53 7.54 21.08
N PRO A 168 9.52 8.10 21.79
CA PRO A 168 10.82 7.47 21.90
C PRO A 168 10.72 6.07 22.49
N LEU A 169 11.39 5.13 21.85
CA LEU A 169 11.55 3.74 22.27
C LEU A 169 13.02 3.39 22.34
N CYS A 170 13.42 2.72 23.40
CA CYS A 170 14.76 2.17 23.54
C CYS A 170 14.74 0.88 24.38
N SER A 171 15.86 0.16 24.44
CA SER A 171 16.02 -0.94 25.38
C SER A 171 16.07 -0.42 26.83
N PRO A 172 15.71 -1.23 27.83
CA PRO A 172 15.90 -0.89 29.25
C PRO A 172 17.36 -0.55 29.57
N ALA A 173 18.32 -1.30 28.99
CA ALA A 173 19.76 -1.05 29.22
C ALA A 173 20.19 0.33 28.68
N MET A 174 19.66 0.76 27.54
CA MET A 174 19.93 2.09 26.98
C MET A 174 19.37 3.19 27.87
N ARG A 175 18.10 3.05 28.33
CA ARG A 175 17.49 4.01 29.26
C ARG A 175 18.34 4.20 30.51
N ASP A 176 18.76 3.10 31.13
CA ASP A 176 19.52 3.12 32.39
C ASP A 176 20.94 3.66 32.19
N ARG A 177 21.62 3.26 31.10
CA ARG A 177 22.95 3.74 30.75
C ARG A 177 23.01 5.25 30.50
N LEU A 178 21.97 5.80 29.87
CA LEU A 178 21.88 7.23 29.57
C LEU A 178 21.17 8.03 30.65
N ASP A 179 20.63 7.37 31.68
CA ASP A 179 19.84 7.99 32.74
C ASP A 179 18.77 8.94 32.16
N LEU A 180 17.89 8.38 31.33
CA LEU A 180 16.84 9.13 30.64
C LEU A 180 15.68 9.42 31.61
N GLN A 181 15.68 10.58 32.23
CA GLN A 181 14.64 11.02 33.16
C GLN A 181 13.71 12.08 32.53
N THR A 182 14.25 12.92 31.67
CA THR A 182 13.51 14.01 31.01
C THR A 182 13.76 13.99 29.50
N PRO A 183 12.84 14.53 28.68
CA PRO A 183 13.02 14.66 27.22
C PRO A 183 14.35 15.32 26.80
N ALA A 184 14.86 16.28 27.56
CA ALA A 184 16.12 16.96 27.30
C ALA A 184 17.35 16.03 27.46
N ASP A 185 17.21 14.91 28.16
CA ASP A 185 18.32 13.94 28.34
C ASP A 185 18.65 13.21 27.02
N LEU A 186 17.75 13.24 26.03
CA LEU A 186 17.99 12.70 24.71
C LEU A 186 19.16 13.36 23.97
N LYS A 187 19.60 14.55 24.39
CA LYS A 187 20.83 15.17 23.86
C LYS A 187 22.07 14.29 24.00
N ARG A 188 22.06 13.32 24.91
CA ARG A 188 23.12 12.33 25.10
C ARG A 188 22.92 11.05 24.28
N ALA A 189 21.78 10.90 23.62
CA ALA A 189 21.43 9.70 22.90
C ALA A 189 21.80 9.79 21.41
N HIS A 190 22.09 8.64 20.82
CA HIS A 190 22.03 8.49 19.36
C HIS A 190 20.58 8.34 18.94
N LEU A 191 20.05 9.32 18.22
CA LEU A 191 18.71 9.26 17.67
C LEU A 191 18.70 8.49 16.36
N VAL A 192 17.65 7.69 16.17
CA VAL A 192 17.39 6.91 14.95
C VAL A 192 16.04 7.30 14.42
N GLY A 193 15.90 7.49 13.09
CA GLY A 193 14.67 7.84 12.42
C GLY A 193 14.70 9.19 11.71
N GLU A 194 13.56 9.65 11.27
CA GLU A 194 13.41 10.85 10.45
C GLU A 194 13.63 12.14 11.27
N PRO A 195 14.53 13.04 10.86
CA PRO A 195 14.81 14.29 11.59
C PRO A 195 13.56 15.16 11.82
N ARG A 196 12.62 15.15 10.86
CA ARG A 196 11.36 15.95 10.97
C ARG A 196 10.45 15.41 12.05
N GLU A 197 10.35 14.09 12.18
CA GLU A 197 9.53 13.43 13.20
C GLU A 197 10.09 13.71 14.60
N TRP A 198 11.41 13.64 14.76
CA TRP A 198 12.08 14.03 16.00
C TRP A 198 11.87 15.50 16.36
N ALA A 199 11.96 16.41 15.38
CA ALA A 199 11.70 17.83 15.62
C ALA A 199 10.24 18.05 16.09
N ALA A 200 9.27 17.36 15.50
CA ALA A 200 7.87 17.41 15.92
C ALA A 200 7.68 16.86 17.34
N TRP A 201 8.37 15.77 17.67
CA TRP A 201 8.31 15.19 19.01
C TRP A 201 8.93 16.11 20.07
N PHE A 202 10.13 16.69 19.84
CA PHE A 202 10.74 17.65 20.75
C PHE A 202 9.89 18.88 20.97
N ALA A 203 9.24 19.38 19.91
CA ALA A 203 8.31 20.51 20.03
C ALA A 203 7.11 20.18 20.93
N ALA A 204 6.52 18.99 20.75
CA ALA A 204 5.40 18.52 21.59
C ALA A 204 5.84 18.20 23.04
N ALA A 205 7.08 17.87 23.25
CA ALA A 205 7.68 17.67 24.57
C ALA A 205 8.19 18.99 25.22
N GLU A 206 7.96 20.12 24.57
CA GLU A 206 8.35 21.47 25.03
C GLU A 206 9.87 21.60 25.34
N VAL A 207 10.69 20.84 24.62
CA VAL A 207 12.15 20.89 24.76
C VAL A 207 12.68 22.12 24.03
N SER A 208 13.50 22.92 24.73
CA SER A 208 14.17 24.05 24.11
C SER A 208 15.05 23.62 22.93
N PRO A 209 15.09 24.36 21.82
CA PRO A 209 15.98 24.04 20.69
C PRO A 209 17.45 23.91 21.07
N ALA A 210 17.91 24.59 22.12
CA ALA A 210 19.27 24.49 22.64
C ALA A 210 19.55 23.17 23.37
N ASP A 211 18.50 22.47 23.82
CA ASP A 211 18.56 21.22 24.57
C ASP A 211 18.15 20.00 23.76
N THR A 212 17.85 20.16 22.47
CA THR A 212 17.55 19.03 21.60
C THR A 212 18.82 18.25 21.25
N ALA A 213 18.66 16.96 20.98
CA ALA A 213 19.72 16.12 20.47
C ALA A 213 20.17 16.57 19.06
N PRO A 214 21.42 16.24 18.67
CA PRO A 214 21.82 16.36 17.27
C PRO A 214 20.88 15.56 16.36
N PRO A 215 20.71 15.98 15.09
CA PRO A 215 19.87 15.25 14.15
C PRO A 215 20.28 13.78 14.03
N PRO A 216 19.34 12.85 13.83
CA PRO A 216 19.63 11.45 13.59
C PRO A 216 20.64 11.26 12.46
N ARG A 217 21.54 10.30 12.62
CA ARG A 217 22.51 9.90 11.59
C ARG A 217 22.16 8.59 10.90
N LEU A 218 21.19 7.88 11.44
CA LEU A 218 20.62 6.66 10.87
C LEU A 218 19.15 6.91 10.63
N THR A 219 18.76 6.84 9.36
CA THR A 219 17.37 6.84 8.90
C THR A 219 17.13 5.58 8.07
N ALA A 220 15.95 5.04 8.11
CA ALA A 220 15.56 3.88 7.31
C ALA A 220 14.24 4.16 6.55
N ASP A 221 13.98 3.36 5.55
CA ASP A 221 12.75 3.43 4.75
C ASP A 221 11.52 2.88 5.49
N ASN A 222 11.75 2.26 6.66
CA ASN A 222 10.67 1.73 7.49
C ASN A 222 11.03 1.74 8.99
N GLN A 223 10.03 1.93 9.82
CA GLN A 223 10.17 1.99 11.28
C GLN A 223 10.65 0.66 11.89
N ALA A 224 10.40 -0.50 11.23
CA ALA A 224 10.86 -1.78 11.75
C ALA A 224 12.38 -1.85 11.84
N MET A 225 13.09 -1.30 10.85
CA MET A 225 14.54 -1.23 10.87
C MET A 225 15.05 -0.25 11.93
N GLU A 226 14.40 0.89 12.09
CA GLU A 226 14.76 1.91 13.06
C GLU A 226 14.61 1.41 14.50
N VAL A 227 13.47 0.77 14.81
CA VAL A 227 13.22 0.22 16.15
C VAL A 227 14.07 -1.04 16.40
N ALA A 228 14.44 -1.80 15.35
CA ALA A 228 15.40 -2.89 15.51
C ALA A 228 16.78 -2.39 15.99
N ALA A 229 17.22 -1.20 15.54
CA ALA A 229 18.42 -0.57 16.08
C ALA A 229 18.27 -0.23 17.58
N ALA A 230 17.10 0.26 18.00
CA ALA A 230 16.81 0.53 19.41
C ALA A 230 16.79 -0.75 20.26
N LEU A 231 16.23 -1.85 19.76
CA LEU A 231 16.28 -3.18 20.39
C LEU A 231 17.70 -3.70 20.54
N GLY A 232 18.58 -3.39 19.56
CA GLY A 232 20.01 -3.76 19.57
C GLY A 232 20.92 -2.79 20.33
N ASP A 233 20.40 -1.93 21.20
CA ASP A 233 21.18 -0.93 21.98
C ASP A 233 21.97 0.07 21.13
N GLN A 234 21.58 0.31 19.88
CA GLN A 234 22.28 1.22 18.96
C GLN A 234 21.80 2.67 19.04
N GLY A 235 20.68 2.93 19.72
CA GLY A 235 20.14 4.27 19.85
C GLY A 235 18.72 4.30 20.42
N VAL A 236 18.10 5.47 20.33
CA VAL A 236 16.69 5.70 20.65
C VAL A 236 15.95 5.98 19.35
N ALA A 237 14.89 5.23 19.04
CA ALA A 237 14.08 5.41 17.85
C ALA A 237 12.71 5.99 18.19
N LEU A 238 12.11 6.75 17.26
CA LEU A 238 10.70 7.06 17.34
C LEU A 238 9.90 5.85 16.84
N GLY A 239 9.11 5.25 17.71
CA GLY A 239 8.30 4.09 17.40
C GLY A 239 6.84 4.26 17.81
N SER A 240 5.95 3.53 17.13
CA SER A 240 4.54 3.50 17.49
C SER A 240 4.32 2.60 18.71
N PRO A 241 3.83 3.14 19.85
CA PRO A 241 3.51 2.30 21.01
C PRO A 241 2.37 1.31 20.71
N ILE A 242 1.59 1.53 19.64
CA ILE A 242 0.55 0.61 19.17
C ILE A 242 1.19 -0.59 18.47
N LEU A 243 2.10 -0.35 17.54
CA LEU A 243 2.73 -1.42 16.75
C LEU A 243 3.72 -2.24 17.60
N TYR A 244 4.39 -1.60 18.55
CA TYR A 244 5.38 -2.24 19.43
C TYR A 244 4.85 -2.53 20.85
N ALA A 245 3.52 -2.59 21.02
CA ALA A 245 2.89 -2.87 22.31
C ALA A 245 3.43 -4.17 22.95
N ARG A 246 3.64 -5.23 22.15
CA ARG A 246 4.14 -6.52 22.63
C ARG A 246 5.58 -6.48 23.13
N GLU A 247 6.45 -5.74 22.46
CA GLU A 247 7.86 -5.54 22.88
C GLU A 247 7.91 -4.70 24.15
N ILE A 248 7.02 -3.73 24.30
CA ILE A 248 6.89 -2.91 25.51
C ILE A 248 6.35 -3.76 26.66
N GLU A 249 5.28 -4.52 26.46
CA GLU A 249 4.71 -5.42 27.46
C GLU A 249 5.69 -6.51 27.95
N ARG A 250 6.56 -7.00 27.05
CA ARG A 250 7.61 -7.96 27.36
C ARG A 250 8.87 -7.34 27.98
N GLY A 251 8.92 -6.02 28.12
CA GLY A 251 10.06 -5.31 28.65
C GLY A 251 11.30 -5.32 27.73
N LEU A 252 11.14 -5.66 26.45
CA LEU A 252 12.22 -5.59 25.45
C LEU A 252 12.46 -4.14 25.01
N LEU A 253 11.40 -3.34 24.97
CA LEU A 253 11.43 -1.91 24.76
C LEU A 253 10.79 -1.20 25.95
N VAL A 254 11.26 0.01 26.20
CA VAL A 254 10.66 0.93 27.15
C VAL A 254 10.34 2.27 26.48
N ARG A 255 9.33 2.92 26.99
CA ARG A 255 9.02 4.32 26.73
C ARG A 255 9.68 5.13 27.84
N PRO A 256 10.80 5.81 27.60
CA PRO A 256 11.47 6.57 28.65
C PRO A 256 10.63 7.78 29.11
N PHE A 257 9.68 8.24 28.28
CA PHE A 257 8.85 9.40 28.57
C PHE A 257 7.37 9.14 28.25
N GLU A 258 6.47 9.86 28.91
CA GLU A 258 5.01 9.75 28.66
C GLU A 258 4.57 10.50 27.40
N GLN A 259 5.36 11.45 26.92
CA GLN A 259 5.03 12.29 25.76
C GLN A 259 4.90 11.44 24.49
N THR A 260 3.80 11.69 23.78
CA THR A 260 3.50 11.08 22.49
C THR A 260 3.09 12.15 21.49
N VAL A 261 3.39 11.93 20.23
CA VAL A 261 2.91 12.76 19.12
C VAL A 261 1.95 11.96 18.28
N ALA A 262 0.76 12.49 18.05
CA ALA A 262 -0.18 11.97 17.08
C ALA A 262 -0.06 12.79 15.79
N LEU A 263 0.14 12.11 14.66
CA LEU A 263 0.13 12.76 13.35
C LEU A 263 -1.30 12.95 12.84
N ALA A 264 -1.47 13.90 11.91
CA ALA A 264 -2.74 14.07 11.19
C ALA A 264 -3.06 12.86 10.30
N GLU A 265 -2.05 12.17 9.83
CA GLU A 265 -2.13 10.91 9.10
C GLU A 265 -2.45 9.74 10.03
N GLY A 266 -2.76 8.60 9.41
CA GLY A 266 -3.02 7.35 10.12
C GLY A 266 -2.89 6.16 9.20
N TYR A 267 -3.19 4.98 9.72
CA TYR A 267 -3.24 3.76 8.93
C TYR A 267 -4.68 3.48 8.49
N TRP A 268 -4.82 3.04 7.26
CA TRP A 268 -6.11 2.85 6.59
C TRP A 268 -6.14 1.52 5.86
N ILE A 269 -7.32 0.89 5.83
CA ILE A 269 -7.61 -0.16 4.86
C ILE A 269 -8.21 0.48 3.61
N CYS A 270 -7.64 0.16 2.44
CA CYS A 270 -8.04 0.71 1.15
C CYS A 270 -8.36 -0.41 0.17
N TYR A 271 -9.39 -0.23 -0.65
CA TYR A 271 -9.81 -1.19 -1.68
C TYR A 271 -10.57 -0.47 -2.81
N PRO A 272 -10.58 -1.00 -4.04
CA PRO A 272 -11.42 -0.46 -5.10
C PRO A 272 -12.91 -0.53 -4.73
N PRO A 273 -13.74 0.50 -5.02
CA PRO A 273 -15.18 0.47 -4.70
C PRO A 273 -15.91 -0.75 -5.25
N ALA A 274 -15.52 -1.22 -6.44
CA ALA A 274 -16.08 -2.42 -7.06
C ALA A 274 -15.85 -3.70 -6.24
N ARG A 275 -14.80 -3.74 -5.40
CA ARG A 275 -14.47 -4.89 -4.54
C ARG A 275 -15.09 -4.82 -3.15
N ARG A 276 -15.75 -3.73 -2.80
CA ARG A 276 -16.33 -3.52 -1.45
C ARG A 276 -17.21 -4.69 -0.97
N LEU A 277 -17.99 -5.28 -1.87
CA LEU A 277 -18.91 -6.36 -1.60
C LEU A 277 -18.37 -7.76 -1.96
N THR A 278 -17.15 -7.85 -2.48
CA THR A 278 -16.49 -9.13 -2.72
C THR A 278 -16.34 -9.88 -1.39
N PRO A 279 -16.83 -11.13 -1.26
CA PRO A 279 -16.89 -11.81 0.05
C PRO A 279 -15.56 -11.86 0.80
N LYS A 280 -14.44 -12.14 0.12
CA LYS A 280 -13.10 -12.19 0.72
C LYS A 280 -12.65 -10.83 1.26
N VAL A 281 -12.94 -9.74 0.52
CA VAL A 281 -12.59 -8.36 0.94
C VAL A 281 -13.47 -7.91 2.10
N ALA A 282 -14.77 -8.17 2.03
CA ALA A 282 -15.71 -7.81 3.08
C ALA A 282 -15.37 -8.53 4.41
N ARG A 283 -15.16 -9.86 4.37
CA ARG A 283 -14.77 -10.66 5.54
C ARG A 283 -13.47 -10.14 6.18
N PHE A 284 -12.45 -9.89 5.36
CA PHE A 284 -11.17 -9.38 5.87
C PHE A 284 -11.29 -7.97 6.43
N ARG A 285 -11.96 -7.06 5.73
CA ARG A 285 -12.19 -5.68 6.19
C ARG A 285 -12.89 -5.66 7.55
N ASP A 286 -13.97 -6.41 7.68
CA ASP A 286 -14.79 -6.39 8.88
C ASP A 286 -14.02 -7.01 10.05
N TRP A 287 -13.35 -8.17 9.85
CA TRP A 287 -12.44 -8.76 10.84
C TRP A 287 -11.31 -7.81 11.25
N LEU A 288 -10.69 -7.12 10.29
CA LEU A 288 -9.58 -6.21 10.56
C LEU A 288 -10.01 -5.02 11.43
N LEU A 289 -11.16 -4.42 11.09
CA LEU A 289 -11.71 -3.30 11.84
C LEU A 289 -12.16 -3.72 13.25
N ASP A 290 -12.77 -4.89 13.38
CA ASP A 290 -13.17 -5.42 14.69
C ASP A 290 -11.96 -5.76 15.55
N THR A 291 -10.92 -6.34 14.95
CA THR A 291 -9.63 -6.59 15.63
C THR A 291 -9.00 -5.27 16.13
N ALA A 292 -9.03 -4.22 15.31
CA ALA A 292 -8.50 -2.91 15.70
C ALA A 292 -9.34 -2.25 16.81
N ARG A 293 -10.67 -2.39 16.78
CA ARG A 293 -11.57 -1.90 17.85
C ARG A 293 -11.38 -2.64 19.18
N ALA A 294 -11.01 -3.90 19.11
CA ALA A 294 -10.75 -4.72 20.29
C ALA A 294 -9.34 -4.52 20.87
N ASP A 295 -8.43 -3.87 20.15
CA ASP A 295 -7.04 -3.64 20.57
C ASP A 295 -6.97 -2.42 21.51
N PRO A 296 -6.61 -2.60 22.81
CA PRO A 296 -6.56 -1.48 23.76
C PRO A 296 -5.57 -0.38 23.38
N ALA A 297 -4.44 -0.74 22.75
CA ALA A 297 -3.44 0.22 22.31
C ALA A 297 -3.96 1.09 21.14
N VAL A 298 -4.70 0.47 20.21
CA VAL A 298 -5.36 1.19 19.12
C VAL A 298 -6.42 2.14 19.67
N VAL A 299 -7.26 1.67 20.59
CA VAL A 299 -8.34 2.47 21.20
C VAL A 299 -7.78 3.67 21.96
N ALA A 300 -6.74 3.45 22.77
CA ALA A 300 -6.08 4.53 23.49
C ALA A 300 -5.47 5.57 22.53
N GLY A 301 -4.78 5.12 21.50
CA GLY A 301 -4.20 6.00 20.48
C GLY A 301 -5.26 6.75 19.65
N ALA A 302 -6.38 6.10 19.31
CA ALA A 302 -7.48 6.72 18.58
C ALA A 302 -8.11 7.89 19.35
N ARG A 303 -8.27 7.73 20.66
CA ARG A 303 -8.75 8.82 21.55
C ARG A 303 -7.81 10.01 21.55
N LEU A 304 -6.49 9.79 21.58
CA LEU A 304 -5.48 10.86 21.50
C LEU A 304 -5.54 11.60 20.16
N ALA A 305 -5.82 10.89 19.07
CA ALA A 305 -5.91 11.46 17.72
C ALA A 305 -7.29 12.04 17.38
N GLY A 306 -8.30 11.92 18.27
CA GLY A 306 -9.66 12.38 18.01
C GLY A 306 -10.36 11.68 16.83
N ARG A 307 -10.04 10.40 16.58
CA ARG A 307 -10.56 9.59 15.46
C ARG A 307 -11.20 8.29 15.93
N GLU A 308 -12.07 7.72 15.10
CA GLU A 308 -12.73 6.45 15.36
C GLU A 308 -12.34 5.39 14.33
N VAL A 309 -12.10 4.14 14.81
CA VAL A 309 -11.81 2.99 13.94
C VAL A 309 -13.01 2.68 13.05
N GLY A 310 -12.77 2.58 11.75
CA GLY A 310 -13.80 2.33 10.75
C GLY A 310 -14.40 3.60 10.13
N GLN A 311 -14.01 4.78 10.59
CA GLN A 311 -14.43 6.05 9.99
C GLN A 311 -14.05 6.09 8.50
N VAL A 312 -15.01 6.48 7.67
CA VAL A 312 -14.78 6.70 6.23
C VAL A 312 -14.13 8.06 6.04
N CYS A 313 -13.14 8.15 5.16
CA CYS A 313 -12.63 9.44 4.74
C CYS A 313 -13.71 10.15 3.90
N GLY A 314 -14.15 11.32 4.34
CA GLY A 314 -15.13 12.17 3.64
C GLY A 314 -14.50 12.88 2.45
#